data_a36fb78d7fd99970d2715e8df94304d7
#
_entry.id   a36fb78d7fd99970d2715e8df94304d7
#
_cell.length_a   1.000
_cell.length_b   1.000
_cell.length_c   1.000
_cell.angle_alpha   90.00
_cell.angle_beta   90.00
_cell.angle_gamma   90.00
#
_symmetry.space_group_name_H-M   'P 1'
#
loop_
_entity.id
_entity.type
_entity.pdbx_description
1 polymer ?
#
loop_
_entity_poly.entity_id
_entity_poly.type
_entity_poly.pdbx_seq_one_letter_code
_entity_poly.pdbx_strand_id
1 'polypeptide(L)'
;MLTRCLKIGIVCPYSWDTPGGVQNHIRDLAEFLISAGHEVSVLAPAADDENLPSYVVNAGKPIAIPYNGAVARVLFGPVAFSRVRQWIANGDFDLLHLHEPAIPSISLLACWAADGPMIGTFHAASKRQKIIFAIGPILEPAIEKLSARIAVSEAARLTLTDHLDTDAVVIPNGIFASHYSQGTPQPQWQGNTIGFIGRYEEPRKGLSVLLEALPMIARFAPDVKVVVAGPGDPSEVQKSIDPQLRHRFTFLGKISEQDKANFMSSIAIYVAPNTGGESFGIILAEALAGGACVVASDIPAFDDLLGHGEFGALFVSEDSTDLAKVVIDLLRDQDK
;
A
#
# COMPACT_ATOMS: atom_id res chain seq x y z
N MET A 1 -18.41 -9.88 20.05
CA MET A 1 -19.16 -10.37 18.86
C MET A 1 -20.21 -9.32 18.53
N LEU A 2 -20.23 -8.76 17.34
CA LEU A 2 -21.33 -7.93 16.86
C LEU A 2 -22.55 -8.84 16.72
N THR A 3 -23.64 -8.52 17.44
CA THR A 3 -24.85 -9.35 17.50
C THR A 3 -25.84 -9.06 16.35
N ARG A 4 -25.50 -8.11 15.46
CA ARG A 4 -26.35 -7.69 14.34
C ARG A 4 -25.58 -7.71 13.03
N CYS A 5 -26.14 -8.32 11.99
CA CYS A 5 -25.69 -8.15 10.60
C CYS A 5 -25.93 -6.68 10.18
N LEU A 6 -24.92 -6.04 9.59
CA LEU A 6 -25.00 -4.69 9.05
C LEU A 6 -24.85 -4.75 7.53
N LYS A 7 -25.53 -3.84 6.84
CA LYS A 7 -25.28 -3.53 5.42
C LYS A 7 -24.27 -2.40 5.33
N ILE A 8 -23.07 -2.70 4.85
CA ILE A 8 -21.94 -1.77 4.82
C ILE A 8 -21.60 -1.44 3.37
N GLY A 9 -21.69 -0.16 3.03
CA GLY A 9 -21.19 0.37 1.76
C GLY A 9 -19.77 0.87 1.94
N ILE A 10 -18.82 0.35 1.16
CA ILE A 10 -17.41 0.82 1.15
C ILE A 10 -17.15 1.56 -0.14
N VAL A 11 -16.48 2.72 -0.10
CA VAL A 11 -16.12 3.48 -1.29
C VAL A 11 -14.60 3.51 -1.45
N CYS A 12 -14.13 2.93 -2.57
CA CYS A 12 -12.73 2.92 -2.97
C CYS A 12 -12.46 4.09 -3.93
N PRO A 13 -11.57 5.05 -3.60
CA PRO A 13 -11.31 6.21 -4.45
C PRO A 13 -10.57 5.87 -5.74
N TYR A 14 -9.81 4.76 -5.73
CA TYR A 14 -8.90 4.36 -6.81
C TYR A 14 -9.43 3.20 -7.64
N SER A 15 -8.90 3.07 -8.87
CA SER A 15 -9.26 1.97 -9.76
C SER A 15 -8.99 0.61 -9.13
N TRP A 16 -10.00 -0.26 -9.15
CA TRP A 16 -9.92 -1.62 -8.61
C TRP A 16 -8.94 -2.51 -9.38
N ASP A 17 -8.76 -2.25 -10.69
CA ASP A 17 -7.87 -3.01 -11.58
C ASP A 17 -6.38 -2.70 -11.34
N THR A 18 -6.08 -1.66 -10.57
CA THR A 18 -4.71 -1.22 -10.34
C THR A 18 -4.29 -1.61 -8.94
N PRO A 19 -3.29 -2.49 -8.78
CA PRO A 19 -2.77 -2.84 -7.45
C PRO A 19 -2.25 -1.62 -6.69
N GLY A 20 -2.61 -1.53 -5.42
CA GLY A 20 -2.17 -0.46 -4.52
C GLY A 20 -2.54 -0.76 -3.08
N GLY A 21 -1.81 -0.18 -2.12
CA GLY A 21 -2.03 -0.44 -0.70
C GLY A 21 -3.46 -0.16 -0.21
N VAL A 22 -4.08 0.92 -0.72
CA VAL A 22 -5.47 1.28 -0.36
C VAL A 22 -6.46 0.25 -0.91
N GLN A 23 -6.31 -0.17 -2.17
CA GLN A 23 -7.19 -1.17 -2.78
C GLN A 23 -7.05 -2.54 -2.10
N ASN A 24 -5.83 -2.95 -1.77
CA ASN A 24 -5.59 -4.20 -1.04
C ASN A 24 -6.21 -4.15 0.35
N HIS A 25 -6.01 -3.06 1.10
CA HIS A 25 -6.64 -2.87 2.39
C HIS A 25 -8.18 -2.92 2.31
N ILE A 26 -8.79 -2.27 1.31
CA ILE A 26 -10.25 -2.29 1.12
C ILE A 26 -10.75 -3.71 0.79
N ARG A 27 -10.00 -4.46 -0.01
CA ARG A 27 -10.31 -5.85 -0.33
C ARG A 27 -10.30 -6.71 0.93
N ASP A 28 -9.21 -6.65 1.68
CA ASP A 28 -9.05 -7.42 2.91
C ASP A 28 -10.13 -7.06 3.94
N LEU A 29 -10.43 -5.76 4.09
CA LEU A 29 -11.49 -5.28 4.98
C LEU A 29 -12.87 -5.79 4.54
N ALA A 30 -13.19 -5.72 3.25
CA ALA A 30 -14.47 -6.20 2.73
C ALA A 30 -14.63 -7.70 2.96
N GLU A 31 -13.61 -8.49 2.63
CA GLU A 31 -13.64 -9.95 2.82
C GLU A 31 -13.71 -10.34 4.30
N PHE A 32 -13.01 -9.60 5.17
CA PHE A 32 -13.10 -9.79 6.62
C PHE A 32 -14.53 -9.51 7.13
N LEU A 33 -15.14 -8.40 6.74
CA LEU A 33 -16.50 -8.04 7.16
C LEU A 33 -17.54 -9.05 6.64
N ILE A 34 -17.39 -9.53 5.41
CA ILE A 34 -18.23 -10.60 4.86
C ILE A 34 -18.08 -11.88 5.69
N SER A 35 -16.85 -12.27 6.02
CA SER A 35 -16.57 -13.45 6.85
C SER A 35 -17.11 -13.31 8.27
N ALA A 36 -17.22 -12.08 8.76
CA ALA A 36 -17.82 -11.75 10.05
C ALA A 36 -19.37 -11.72 10.02
N GLY A 37 -19.99 -11.98 8.86
CA GLY A 37 -21.44 -12.07 8.70
C GLY A 37 -22.14 -10.76 8.36
N HIS A 38 -21.41 -9.76 7.82
CA HIS A 38 -22.00 -8.52 7.32
C HIS A 38 -22.30 -8.61 5.81
N GLU A 39 -23.28 -7.83 5.35
CA GLU A 39 -23.54 -7.59 3.94
C GLU A 39 -22.66 -6.42 3.47
N VAL A 40 -21.75 -6.67 2.53
CA VAL A 40 -20.80 -5.64 2.04
C VAL A 40 -20.99 -5.39 0.56
N SER A 41 -21.04 -4.12 0.18
CA SER A 41 -20.93 -3.66 -1.21
C SER A 41 -19.83 -2.62 -1.33
N VAL A 42 -18.91 -2.80 -2.28
CA VAL A 42 -17.80 -1.88 -2.53
C VAL A 42 -18.07 -1.13 -3.84
N LEU A 43 -18.10 0.20 -3.81
CA LEU A 43 -18.15 1.04 -5.01
C LEU A 43 -16.72 1.45 -5.39
N ALA A 44 -16.26 1.10 -6.58
CA ALA A 44 -14.92 1.44 -7.07
C ALA A 44 -14.92 1.76 -8.56
N PRO A 45 -14.03 2.65 -9.06
CA PRO A 45 -13.78 2.77 -10.49
C PRO A 45 -13.14 1.49 -11.03
N ALA A 46 -13.52 1.06 -12.23
CA ALA A 46 -12.88 -0.06 -12.92
C ALA A 46 -12.92 0.16 -14.44
N ALA A 47 -11.98 -0.44 -15.17
CA ALA A 47 -11.92 -0.34 -16.63
C ALA A 47 -13.08 -1.09 -17.28
N ASP A 48 -13.44 -2.25 -16.73
CA ASP A 48 -14.56 -3.11 -17.13
C ASP A 48 -15.13 -3.86 -15.91
N ASP A 49 -16.14 -4.69 -16.14
CA ASP A 49 -16.82 -5.46 -15.10
C ASP A 49 -16.37 -6.95 -15.07
N GLU A 50 -15.51 -7.39 -15.99
CA GLU A 50 -15.30 -8.82 -16.25
C GLU A 50 -14.67 -9.61 -15.10
N ASN A 51 -13.85 -9.00 -14.27
CA ASN A 51 -13.11 -9.69 -13.21
C ASN A 51 -13.36 -9.10 -11.82
N LEU A 52 -14.49 -8.40 -11.63
CA LEU A 52 -14.81 -7.83 -10.33
C LEU A 52 -15.41 -8.90 -9.40
N PRO A 53 -14.99 -8.94 -8.11
CA PRO A 53 -15.69 -9.72 -7.10
C PRO A 53 -17.18 -9.34 -7.03
N SER A 54 -18.04 -10.28 -6.68
CA SER A 54 -19.50 -10.08 -6.63
C SER A 54 -19.95 -8.96 -5.69
N TYR A 55 -19.13 -8.60 -4.71
CA TYR A 55 -19.39 -7.51 -3.79
C TYR A 55 -18.91 -6.13 -4.32
N VAL A 56 -18.27 -6.07 -5.50
CA VAL A 56 -17.76 -4.82 -6.10
C VAL A 56 -18.68 -4.32 -7.19
N VAL A 57 -19.08 -3.07 -7.10
CA VAL A 57 -19.88 -2.34 -8.09
C VAL A 57 -19.00 -1.34 -8.83
N ASN A 58 -18.98 -1.40 -10.15
CA ASN A 58 -18.19 -0.49 -10.99
C ASN A 58 -18.84 0.91 -11.06
N ALA A 59 -18.13 1.91 -10.53
CA ALA A 59 -18.54 3.31 -10.62
C ALA A 59 -18.32 3.92 -12.01
N GLY A 60 -17.48 3.31 -12.86
CA GLY A 60 -17.14 3.75 -14.22
C GLY A 60 -15.63 3.82 -14.44
N LYS A 61 -15.26 4.15 -15.67
CA LYS A 61 -13.85 4.16 -16.12
C LYS A 61 -13.04 5.23 -15.42
N PRO A 62 -11.89 4.88 -14.81
CA PRO A 62 -11.03 5.84 -14.13
C PRO A 62 -10.25 6.72 -15.11
N ILE A 63 -9.84 7.89 -14.61
CA ILE A 63 -8.93 8.81 -15.28
C ILE A 63 -7.59 8.79 -14.57
N ALA A 64 -6.49 8.70 -15.30
CA ALA A 64 -5.13 8.73 -14.76
C ALA A 64 -4.72 10.18 -14.45
N ILE A 65 -4.35 10.46 -13.21
CA ILE A 65 -3.92 11.78 -12.75
C ILE A 65 -2.56 11.63 -12.06
N PRO A 66 -1.53 12.43 -12.42
CA PRO A 66 -0.26 12.46 -11.67
C PRO A 66 -0.50 12.91 -10.22
N TYR A 67 -0.02 12.14 -9.27
CA TYR A 67 -0.20 12.42 -7.84
C TYR A 67 0.99 11.92 -7.02
N ASN A 68 1.68 12.81 -6.31
CA ASN A 68 2.80 12.50 -5.40
C ASN A 68 3.89 11.59 -6.02
N GLY A 69 4.27 11.85 -7.28
CA GLY A 69 5.30 11.06 -7.99
C GLY A 69 4.81 9.70 -8.52
N ALA A 70 3.52 9.40 -8.36
CA ALA A 70 2.85 8.23 -8.92
C ALA A 70 1.69 8.66 -9.83
N VAL A 71 0.97 7.70 -10.41
CA VAL A 71 -0.24 7.94 -11.18
C VAL A 71 -1.43 7.39 -10.39
N ALA A 72 -2.27 8.30 -9.88
CA ALA A 72 -3.55 7.93 -9.30
C ALA A 72 -4.59 7.74 -10.42
N ARG A 73 -5.37 6.65 -10.34
CA ARG A 73 -6.47 6.37 -11.25
C ARG A 73 -7.78 6.54 -10.51
N VAL A 74 -8.38 7.71 -10.67
CA VAL A 74 -9.58 8.15 -9.93
C VAL A 74 -10.74 8.44 -10.87
N LEU A 75 -11.94 8.56 -10.31
CA LEU A 75 -13.14 8.98 -11.04
C LEU A 75 -13.83 10.11 -10.28
N PHE A 76 -14.15 11.20 -11.00
CA PHE A 76 -14.82 12.36 -10.45
C PHE A 76 -15.67 13.05 -11.53
N GLY A 77 -16.76 13.69 -11.16
CA GLY A 77 -17.61 14.48 -12.07
C GLY A 77 -19.10 14.13 -12.01
N PRO A 78 -19.95 14.81 -12.81
CA PRO A 78 -21.42 14.69 -12.67
C PRO A 78 -21.97 13.29 -12.93
N VAL A 79 -21.41 12.55 -13.89
CA VAL A 79 -21.84 11.18 -14.19
C VAL A 79 -21.47 10.25 -13.04
N ALA A 80 -20.25 10.39 -12.50
CA ALA A 80 -19.81 9.64 -11.31
C ALA A 80 -20.71 9.97 -10.10
N PHE A 81 -21.04 11.25 -9.90
CA PHE A 81 -21.94 11.66 -8.82
C PHE A 81 -23.32 11.02 -8.92
N SER A 82 -23.90 10.97 -10.11
CA SER A 82 -25.19 10.31 -10.35
C SER A 82 -25.13 8.81 -9.99
N ARG A 83 -24.05 8.11 -10.39
CA ARG A 83 -23.87 6.69 -10.07
C ARG A 83 -23.67 6.45 -8.59
N VAL A 84 -22.87 7.29 -7.92
CA VAL A 84 -22.69 7.25 -6.45
C VAL A 84 -24.02 7.40 -5.74
N ARG A 85 -24.84 8.40 -6.12
CA ARG A 85 -26.17 8.61 -5.53
C ARG A 85 -27.10 7.42 -5.75
N GLN A 86 -27.11 6.84 -6.94
CA GLN A 86 -27.91 5.68 -7.26
C GLN A 86 -27.50 4.46 -6.44
N TRP A 87 -26.19 4.22 -6.29
CA TRP A 87 -25.66 3.12 -5.49
C TRP A 87 -26.01 3.29 -4.00
N ILE A 88 -25.89 4.50 -3.45
CA ILE A 88 -26.29 4.80 -2.06
C ILE A 88 -27.79 4.55 -1.88
N ALA A 89 -28.63 5.06 -2.78
CA ALA A 89 -30.09 4.94 -2.69
C ALA A 89 -30.59 3.49 -2.81
N ASN A 90 -29.90 2.67 -3.61
CA ASN A 90 -30.27 1.27 -3.82
C ASN A 90 -29.69 0.33 -2.76
N GLY A 91 -28.62 0.74 -2.06
CA GLY A 91 -27.90 -0.14 -1.14
C GLY A 91 -28.55 -0.29 0.23
N ASP A 92 -29.39 0.67 0.66
CA ASP A 92 -30.01 0.67 1.99
C ASP A 92 -29.00 0.40 3.11
N PHE A 93 -27.88 1.13 3.07
CA PHE A 93 -26.72 0.90 3.94
C PHE A 93 -26.98 1.39 5.37
N ASP A 94 -26.68 0.57 6.37
CA ASP A 94 -26.61 0.98 7.77
C ASP A 94 -25.42 1.95 8.01
N LEU A 95 -24.32 1.81 7.21
CA LEU A 95 -23.08 2.55 7.35
C LEU A 95 -22.37 2.69 6.00
N LEU A 96 -21.80 3.84 5.72
CA LEU A 96 -20.85 4.04 4.64
C LEU A 96 -19.42 4.18 5.19
N HIS A 97 -18.48 3.47 4.60
CA HIS A 97 -17.06 3.57 4.88
C HIS A 97 -16.32 4.14 3.67
N LEU A 98 -15.87 5.38 3.79
CA LEU A 98 -15.25 6.15 2.71
C LEU A 98 -13.73 6.15 2.88
N HIS A 99 -13.00 5.68 1.89
CA HIS A 99 -11.54 5.77 1.91
C HIS A 99 -11.07 7.01 1.15
N GLU A 100 -10.14 7.77 1.73
CA GLU A 100 -9.61 9.03 1.18
C GLU A 100 -10.70 10.03 0.79
N PRO A 101 -11.65 10.39 1.67
CA PRO A 101 -12.74 11.30 1.32
C PRO A 101 -12.29 12.75 1.06
N ALA A 102 -11.04 13.10 1.38
CA ALA A 102 -10.47 14.44 1.16
C ALA A 102 -9.86 14.66 -0.23
N ILE A 103 -9.85 13.63 -1.09
CA ILE A 103 -9.35 13.79 -2.47
C ILE A 103 -10.49 13.85 -3.49
N PRO A 104 -10.35 14.60 -4.60
CA PRO A 104 -11.33 14.61 -5.68
C PRO A 104 -11.50 13.22 -6.30
N SER A 105 -12.47 12.47 -5.80
CA SER A 105 -12.78 11.10 -6.19
C SER A 105 -14.24 10.76 -5.89
N ILE A 106 -14.66 9.54 -6.20
CA ILE A 106 -16.00 9.05 -5.84
C ILE A 106 -16.22 9.02 -4.31
N SER A 107 -15.15 8.94 -3.50
CA SER A 107 -15.28 9.00 -2.04
C SER A 107 -15.73 10.39 -1.56
N LEU A 108 -15.18 11.46 -2.11
CA LEU A 108 -15.67 12.82 -1.84
C LEU A 108 -17.10 13.01 -2.35
N LEU A 109 -17.43 12.47 -3.53
CA LEU A 109 -18.79 12.53 -4.05
C LEU A 109 -19.78 11.79 -3.17
N ALA A 110 -19.39 10.64 -2.59
CA ALA A 110 -20.21 9.90 -1.65
C ALA A 110 -20.40 10.69 -0.33
N CYS A 111 -19.35 11.34 0.17
CA CYS A 111 -19.42 12.19 1.35
C CYS A 111 -20.41 13.37 1.16
N TRP A 112 -20.45 13.97 -0.04
CA TRP A 112 -21.46 14.99 -0.35
C TRP A 112 -22.88 14.43 -0.50
N ALA A 113 -23.01 13.23 -1.09
CA ALA A 113 -24.31 12.66 -1.46
C ALA A 113 -25.05 11.99 -0.29
N ALA A 114 -24.34 11.47 0.69
CA ALA A 114 -24.91 10.68 1.77
C ALA A 114 -25.34 11.56 2.97
N ASP A 115 -26.40 11.11 3.65
CA ASP A 115 -26.94 11.73 4.85
C ASP A 115 -26.95 10.79 6.09
N GLY A 116 -26.50 9.55 5.94
CA GLY A 116 -26.44 8.54 7.00
C GLY A 116 -25.11 8.49 7.76
N PRO A 117 -24.92 7.52 8.65
CA PRO A 117 -23.64 7.32 9.35
C PRO A 117 -22.51 7.04 8.36
N MET A 118 -21.40 7.78 8.50
CA MET A 118 -20.22 7.65 7.64
C MET A 118 -18.94 7.58 8.46
N ILE A 119 -18.04 6.67 8.07
CA ILE A 119 -16.66 6.62 8.55
C ILE A 119 -15.75 7.03 7.41
N GLY A 120 -14.76 7.88 7.69
CA GLY A 120 -13.71 8.22 6.74
C GLY A 120 -12.38 7.61 7.17
N THR A 121 -11.72 6.85 6.27
CA THR A 121 -10.34 6.38 6.50
C THR A 121 -9.38 7.11 5.59
N PHE A 122 -8.32 7.64 6.19
CA PHE A 122 -7.28 8.44 5.56
C PHE A 122 -5.97 7.66 5.51
N HIS A 123 -5.45 7.48 4.30
CA HIS A 123 -4.24 6.68 4.05
C HIS A 123 -3.04 7.53 3.65
N ALA A 124 -3.25 8.78 3.23
CA ALA A 124 -2.17 9.63 2.73
C ALA A 124 -1.36 10.27 3.87
N ALA A 125 -0.05 10.06 3.84
CA ALA A 125 0.91 10.86 4.62
C ALA A 125 1.68 11.76 3.64
N SER A 126 1.40 13.06 3.62
CA SER A 126 2.06 13.99 2.71
C SER A 126 2.31 15.35 3.35
N LYS A 127 3.58 15.75 3.40
CA LYS A 127 4.01 17.07 3.89
C LYS A 127 3.71 18.23 2.93
N ARG A 128 3.21 17.99 1.70
CA ARG A 128 3.05 19.02 0.65
C ARG A 128 1.72 18.90 -0.07
N GLN A 129 0.62 18.96 0.66
CA GLN A 129 -0.68 18.98 -0.02
C GLN A 129 -1.19 20.44 -0.19
N LYS A 130 -0.47 21.26 -0.95
CA LYS A 130 -0.93 22.61 -1.36
C LYS A 130 -2.33 22.58 -1.98
N ILE A 131 -2.72 21.49 -2.60
CA ILE A 131 -4.04 21.30 -3.20
C ILE A 131 -5.11 21.18 -2.11
N ILE A 132 -4.89 20.40 -1.06
CA ILE A 132 -5.86 20.26 0.05
C ILE A 132 -6.09 21.61 0.74
N PHE A 133 -5.03 22.37 0.98
CA PHE A 133 -5.14 23.70 1.54
C PHE A 133 -5.98 24.66 0.65
N ALA A 134 -5.79 24.59 -0.68
CA ALA A 134 -6.54 25.45 -1.60
C ALA A 134 -8.03 25.11 -1.71
N ILE A 135 -8.42 23.84 -1.48
CA ILE A 135 -9.81 23.36 -1.55
C ILE A 135 -10.41 23.08 -0.17
N GLY A 136 -9.69 23.38 0.91
CA GLY A 136 -10.10 23.20 2.31
C GLY A 136 -11.54 23.67 2.57
N PRO A 137 -11.93 24.91 2.24
CA PRO A 137 -13.29 25.39 2.46
C PRO A 137 -14.41 24.59 1.78
N ILE A 138 -14.07 23.81 0.74
CA ILE A 138 -15.01 22.92 0.04
C ILE A 138 -15.02 21.53 0.70
N LEU A 139 -13.89 21.11 1.27
CA LEU A 139 -13.72 19.79 1.89
C LEU A 139 -14.25 19.77 3.33
N GLU A 140 -14.00 20.82 4.10
CA GLU A 140 -14.37 20.89 5.52
C GLU A 140 -15.83 20.51 5.80
N PRO A 141 -16.86 21.05 5.12
CA PRO A 141 -18.24 20.67 5.38
C PRO A 141 -18.53 19.20 5.05
N ALA A 142 -17.78 18.59 4.12
CA ALA A 142 -17.91 17.16 3.82
C ALA A 142 -17.28 16.30 4.91
N ILE A 143 -16.09 16.67 5.37
CA ILE A 143 -15.36 15.95 6.41
C ILE A 143 -16.07 16.04 7.77
N GLU A 144 -16.71 17.16 8.06
CA GLU A 144 -17.54 17.36 9.27
C GLU A 144 -18.75 16.41 9.33
N LYS A 145 -19.30 15.99 8.20
CA LYS A 145 -20.39 14.99 8.14
C LYS A 145 -19.96 13.60 8.61
N LEU A 146 -18.66 13.29 8.65
CA LEU A 146 -18.17 12.00 9.07
C LEU A 146 -18.42 11.76 10.57
N SER A 147 -19.14 10.70 10.90
CA SER A 147 -19.40 10.26 12.26
C SER A 147 -18.14 9.79 12.99
N ALA A 148 -17.18 9.25 12.25
CA ALA A 148 -15.86 8.86 12.75
C ALA A 148 -14.79 9.03 11.67
N ARG A 149 -13.55 9.28 12.12
CA ARG A 149 -12.38 9.42 11.25
C ARG A 149 -11.30 8.47 11.72
N ILE A 150 -10.72 7.74 10.79
CA ILE A 150 -9.63 6.79 11.00
C ILE A 150 -8.43 7.27 10.20
N ALA A 151 -7.25 7.28 10.81
CA ALA A 151 -5.98 7.43 10.13
C ALA A 151 -5.21 6.10 10.25
N VAL A 152 -4.59 5.64 9.16
CA VAL A 152 -3.88 4.34 9.15
C VAL A 152 -2.52 4.39 9.84
N SER A 153 -2.05 5.58 10.22
CA SER A 153 -0.81 5.81 10.94
C SER A 153 -0.80 7.19 11.58
N GLU A 154 0.13 7.42 12.49
CA GLU A 154 0.32 8.76 13.07
C GLU A 154 0.72 9.77 11.99
N ALA A 155 1.52 9.38 11.00
CA ALA A 155 1.88 10.24 9.88
C ALA A 155 0.65 10.66 9.03
N ALA A 156 -0.31 9.76 8.83
CA ALA A 156 -1.59 10.08 8.18
C ALA A 156 -2.47 10.96 9.06
N ARG A 157 -2.50 10.74 10.38
CA ARG A 157 -3.23 11.56 11.35
C ARG A 157 -2.71 13.01 11.38
N LEU A 158 -1.39 13.18 11.45
CA LEU A 158 -0.76 14.51 11.41
C LEU A 158 -1.06 15.25 10.10
N THR A 159 -1.19 14.53 8.97
CA THR A 159 -1.62 15.14 7.71
C THR A 159 -3.02 15.74 7.79
N LEU A 160 -3.94 15.11 8.53
CA LEU A 160 -5.30 15.65 8.77
C LEU A 160 -5.28 16.87 9.67
N THR A 161 -4.58 16.79 10.80
CA THR A 161 -4.51 17.91 11.76
C THR A 161 -3.85 19.13 11.14
N ASP A 162 -2.80 18.93 10.33
CA ASP A 162 -2.06 20.05 9.73
C ASP A 162 -2.81 20.74 8.57
N HIS A 163 -3.76 20.05 7.92
CA HIS A 163 -4.35 20.53 6.67
C HIS A 163 -5.88 20.72 6.73
N LEU A 164 -6.58 20.05 7.62
CA LEU A 164 -8.04 20.04 7.69
C LEU A 164 -8.59 20.41 9.08
N ASP A 165 -7.73 20.84 10.00
CA ASP A 165 -8.08 21.18 11.39
C ASP A 165 -9.03 20.15 12.05
N THR A 166 -8.78 18.87 11.74
CA THR A 166 -9.60 17.76 12.25
C THR A 166 -8.71 16.63 12.73
N ASP A 167 -9.22 15.83 13.66
CA ASP A 167 -8.47 14.71 14.25
C ASP A 167 -9.11 13.35 13.89
N ALA A 168 -8.33 12.28 14.00
CA ALA A 168 -8.73 10.92 13.70
C ALA A 168 -8.16 9.92 14.72
N VAL A 169 -8.87 8.81 14.91
CA VAL A 169 -8.32 7.67 15.66
C VAL A 169 -7.33 6.93 14.78
N VAL A 170 -6.16 6.60 15.31
CA VAL A 170 -5.19 5.78 14.58
C VAL A 170 -5.61 4.31 14.68
N ILE A 171 -5.93 3.72 13.53
CA ILE A 171 -6.19 2.28 13.38
C ILE A 171 -5.33 1.80 12.21
N PRO A 172 -4.26 1.04 12.47
CA PRO A 172 -3.38 0.51 11.44
C PRO A 172 -4.10 -0.39 10.44
N ASN A 173 -3.55 -0.48 9.22
CA ASN A 173 -4.05 -1.44 8.24
C ASN A 173 -3.84 -2.88 8.74
N GLY A 174 -4.89 -3.70 8.63
CA GLY A 174 -4.79 -5.14 8.83
C GLY A 174 -4.42 -5.86 7.52
N ILE A 175 -3.86 -7.06 7.66
CA ILE A 175 -3.60 -8.00 6.56
C ILE A 175 -4.08 -9.40 6.98
N PHE A 176 -4.35 -10.25 6.01
CA PHE A 176 -4.52 -11.69 6.26
C PHE A 176 -3.14 -12.36 6.38
N ALA A 177 -2.58 -12.38 7.59
CA ALA A 177 -1.25 -12.96 7.84
C ALA A 177 -1.16 -14.42 7.38
N SER A 178 -2.25 -15.19 7.49
CA SER A 178 -2.33 -16.58 7.04
C SER A 178 -2.08 -16.74 5.54
N HIS A 179 -2.45 -15.75 4.71
CA HIS A 179 -2.19 -15.77 3.28
C HIS A 179 -0.68 -15.81 2.98
N TYR A 180 0.09 -15.00 3.68
CA TYR A 180 1.55 -14.90 3.48
C TYR A 180 2.32 -16.04 4.17
N SER A 181 1.90 -16.43 5.40
CA SER A 181 2.55 -17.51 6.15
C SER A 181 2.35 -18.90 5.53
N GLN A 182 1.36 -19.07 4.64
CA GLN A 182 1.10 -20.29 3.88
C GLN A 182 1.72 -20.24 2.47
N GLY A 183 2.53 -19.24 2.16
CA GLY A 183 3.29 -19.16 0.91
C GLY A 183 4.15 -20.41 0.72
N THR A 184 4.21 -20.92 -0.52
CA THR A 184 5.04 -22.08 -0.86
C THR A 184 6.44 -21.59 -1.26
N PRO A 185 7.49 -21.92 -0.48
CA PRO A 185 8.84 -21.50 -0.79
C PRO A 185 9.30 -22.03 -2.15
N GLN A 186 9.90 -21.16 -2.95
CA GLN A 186 10.41 -21.46 -4.28
C GLN A 186 11.91 -21.72 -4.22
N PRO A 187 12.41 -22.94 -4.55
CA PRO A 187 13.81 -23.31 -4.37
C PRO A 187 14.80 -22.38 -5.08
N GLN A 188 14.43 -21.82 -6.23
CA GLN A 188 15.27 -20.89 -6.98
C GLN A 188 15.54 -19.56 -6.26
N TRP A 189 14.68 -19.18 -5.28
CA TRP A 189 14.79 -17.94 -4.51
C TRP A 189 15.29 -18.17 -3.08
N GLN A 190 15.59 -19.40 -2.71
CA GLN A 190 16.17 -19.72 -1.39
C GLN A 190 17.67 -19.41 -1.34
N GLY A 191 18.22 -19.40 -0.12
CA GLY A 191 19.61 -19.04 0.17
C GLY A 191 19.78 -17.53 0.32
N ASN A 192 20.97 -17.00 0.06
CA ASN A 192 21.31 -15.58 0.19
C ASN A 192 20.58 -14.71 -0.83
N THR A 193 19.25 -14.67 -0.75
CA THR A 193 18.40 -13.94 -1.69
C THR A 193 17.80 -12.71 -1.06
N ILE A 194 18.08 -11.57 -1.67
CA ILE A 194 17.48 -10.26 -1.34
C ILE A 194 16.28 -10.04 -2.24
N GLY A 195 15.14 -9.74 -1.66
CA GLY A 195 13.90 -9.41 -2.36
C GLY A 195 13.57 -7.94 -2.31
N PHE A 196 13.05 -7.42 -3.41
CA PHE A 196 12.48 -6.09 -3.52
C PHE A 196 11.14 -6.16 -4.26
N ILE A 197 10.12 -5.45 -3.77
CA ILE A 197 8.84 -5.27 -4.47
C ILE A 197 8.52 -3.78 -4.59
N GLY A 198 8.38 -3.30 -5.83
CA GLY A 198 8.03 -1.92 -6.10
C GLY A 198 8.01 -1.60 -7.58
N ARG A 199 7.48 -0.43 -7.93
CA ARG A 199 7.62 0.09 -9.30
C ARG A 199 9.08 0.47 -9.53
N TYR A 200 9.70 -0.07 -10.57
CA TYR A 200 11.14 0.09 -10.83
C TYR A 200 11.54 1.55 -11.02
N GLU A 201 10.69 2.31 -11.71
CA GLU A 201 10.96 3.69 -12.13
C GLU A 201 10.49 4.73 -11.11
N GLU A 202 9.92 4.31 -9.98
CA GLU A 202 9.44 5.21 -8.94
C GLU A 202 10.56 5.52 -7.95
N PRO A 203 11.20 6.73 -8.02
CA PRO A 203 12.41 7.02 -7.26
C PRO A 203 12.24 6.85 -5.75
N ARG A 204 11.05 7.20 -5.23
CA ARG A 204 10.75 7.07 -3.79
C ARG A 204 10.74 5.62 -3.29
N LYS A 205 10.66 4.62 -4.17
CA LYS A 205 10.80 3.20 -3.79
C LYS A 205 12.24 2.79 -3.51
N GLY A 206 13.22 3.64 -3.90
CA GLY A 206 14.61 3.53 -3.50
C GLY A 206 15.37 2.34 -4.09
N LEU A 207 14.90 1.76 -5.21
CA LEU A 207 15.62 0.66 -5.85
C LEU A 207 17.09 1.05 -6.13
N SER A 208 17.38 2.31 -6.48
CA SER A 208 18.72 2.81 -6.68
C SER A 208 19.62 2.63 -5.46
N VAL A 209 19.11 2.83 -4.24
CA VAL A 209 19.88 2.66 -3.00
C VAL A 209 20.31 1.19 -2.84
N LEU A 210 19.44 0.24 -3.18
CA LEU A 210 19.79 -1.19 -3.18
C LEU A 210 20.84 -1.51 -4.25
N LEU A 211 20.71 -0.93 -5.45
CA LEU A 211 21.69 -1.13 -6.52
C LEU A 211 23.08 -0.62 -6.12
N GLU A 212 23.16 0.53 -5.47
CA GLU A 212 24.41 1.11 -4.97
C GLU A 212 25.02 0.32 -3.80
N ALA A 213 24.19 -0.28 -2.94
CA ALA A 213 24.64 -1.12 -1.83
C ALA A 213 25.21 -2.48 -2.29
N LEU A 214 24.71 -3.01 -3.41
CA LEU A 214 24.98 -4.38 -3.84
C LEU A 214 26.46 -4.72 -4.07
N PRO A 215 27.34 -3.85 -4.62
CA PRO A 215 28.75 -4.16 -4.77
C PRO A 215 29.45 -4.50 -3.45
N MET A 216 29.08 -3.82 -2.37
CA MET A 216 29.62 -4.10 -1.03
C MET A 216 29.08 -5.42 -0.48
N ILE A 217 27.79 -5.66 -0.62
CA ILE A 217 27.12 -6.91 -0.19
C ILE A 217 27.72 -8.11 -0.96
N ALA A 218 27.88 -8.01 -2.28
CA ALA A 218 28.37 -9.08 -3.13
C ALA A 218 29.85 -9.44 -2.88
N ARG A 219 30.65 -8.52 -2.34
CA ARG A 219 32.02 -8.83 -1.88
C ARG A 219 32.01 -9.73 -0.64
N PHE A 220 31.03 -9.55 0.22
CA PHE A 220 30.88 -10.35 1.45
C PHE A 220 30.17 -11.67 1.16
N ALA A 221 29.06 -11.65 0.42
CA ALA A 221 28.27 -12.81 0.01
C ALA A 221 28.36 -13.02 -1.51
N PRO A 222 29.39 -13.77 -2.00
CA PRO A 222 29.62 -13.94 -3.44
C PRO A 222 28.50 -14.70 -4.18
N ASP A 223 27.61 -15.35 -3.48
CA ASP A 223 26.45 -16.09 -4.00
C ASP A 223 25.13 -15.31 -3.86
N VAL A 224 25.15 -14.06 -3.36
CA VAL A 224 23.94 -13.26 -3.19
C VAL A 224 23.18 -13.10 -4.51
N LYS A 225 21.87 -13.28 -4.44
CA LYS A 225 20.92 -13.06 -5.53
C LYS A 225 19.99 -11.89 -5.18
N VAL A 226 19.51 -11.19 -6.18
CA VAL A 226 18.52 -10.11 -6.02
C VAL A 226 17.33 -10.42 -6.89
N VAL A 227 16.17 -10.54 -6.28
CA VAL A 227 14.90 -10.78 -7.00
C VAL A 227 14.03 -9.53 -6.86
N VAL A 228 13.70 -8.95 -8.01
CA VAL A 228 12.96 -7.70 -8.12
C VAL A 228 11.59 -7.96 -8.73
N ALA A 229 10.53 -7.67 -7.99
CA ALA A 229 9.15 -7.80 -8.46
C ALA A 229 8.47 -6.43 -8.54
N GLY A 230 7.54 -6.30 -9.47
CA GLY A 230 6.74 -5.10 -9.67
C GLY A 230 6.70 -4.64 -11.12
N PRO A 231 5.83 -3.70 -11.45
CA PRO A 231 5.76 -3.14 -12.79
C PRO A 231 6.94 -2.20 -13.08
N GLY A 232 7.38 -2.16 -14.32
CA GLY A 232 8.46 -1.32 -14.82
C GLY A 232 9.22 -1.98 -15.97
N ASP A 233 10.14 -1.25 -16.61
CA ASP A 233 11.00 -1.79 -17.65
C ASP A 233 12.33 -2.27 -17.05
N PRO A 234 12.58 -3.59 -16.99
CA PRO A 234 13.84 -4.13 -16.49
C PRO A 234 15.07 -3.62 -17.26
N SER A 235 14.91 -3.29 -18.56
CA SER A 235 16.02 -2.86 -19.39
C SER A 235 16.61 -1.52 -18.94
N GLU A 236 15.77 -0.61 -18.46
CA GLU A 236 16.22 0.68 -17.91
C GLU A 236 16.97 0.48 -16.59
N VAL A 237 16.44 -0.36 -15.71
CA VAL A 237 17.11 -0.67 -14.43
C VAL A 237 18.44 -1.36 -14.66
N GLN A 238 18.51 -2.31 -15.60
CA GLN A 238 19.76 -3.02 -15.93
C GLN A 238 20.90 -2.12 -16.39
N LYS A 239 20.60 -0.94 -16.97
CA LYS A 239 21.64 0.05 -17.35
C LYS A 239 22.35 0.61 -16.12
N SER A 240 21.66 0.74 -14.99
CA SER A 240 22.19 1.25 -13.73
C SER A 240 22.91 0.19 -12.89
N ILE A 241 22.82 -1.09 -13.26
CA ILE A 241 23.48 -2.19 -12.56
C ILE A 241 24.91 -2.34 -13.08
N ASP A 242 25.89 -2.48 -12.14
CA ASP A 242 27.25 -2.87 -12.49
C ASP A 242 27.21 -4.11 -13.40
N PRO A 243 27.83 -4.05 -14.62
CA PRO A 243 27.83 -5.16 -15.56
C PRO A 243 28.27 -6.51 -14.97
N GLN A 244 29.17 -6.50 -13.99
CA GLN A 244 29.67 -7.70 -13.32
C GLN A 244 28.62 -8.32 -12.37
N LEU A 245 27.62 -7.55 -11.94
CA LEU A 245 26.58 -7.98 -11.00
C LEU A 245 25.25 -8.30 -11.68
N ARG A 246 25.06 -7.99 -12.97
CA ARG A 246 23.78 -8.18 -13.68
C ARG A 246 23.27 -9.60 -13.62
N HIS A 247 24.15 -10.59 -13.64
CA HIS A 247 23.79 -12.01 -13.59
C HIS A 247 23.14 -12.43 -12.25
N ARG A 248 23.21 -11.59 -11.22
CA ARG A 248 22.61 -11.84 -9.89
C ARG A 248 21.16 -11.42 -9.82
N PHE A 249 20.67 -10.66 -10.79
CA PHE A 249 19.32 -10.11 -10.78
C PHE A 249 18.33 -11.01 -11.52
N THR A 250 17.17 -11.20 -10.90
CA THR A 250 15.99 -11.76 -11.55
C THR A 250 14.85 -10.76 -11.46
N PHE A 251 14.30 -10.35 -12.60
CA PHE A 251 13.16 -9.45 -12.68
C PHE A 251 11.90 -10.26 -12.98
N LEU A 252 10.93 -10.22 -12.07
CA LEU A 252 9.69 -11.00 -12.18
C LEU A 252 8.57 -10.23 -12.88
N GLY A 253 8.71 -8.89 -13.02
CA GLY A 253 7.59 -8.05 -13.46
C GLY A 253 6.46 -8.05 -12.43
N LYS A 254 5.24 -7.77 -12.89
CA LYS A 254 4.05 -7.82 -12.04
C LYS A 254 3.75 -9.25 -11.63
N ILE A 255 3.66 -9.51 -10.34
CA ILE A 255 3.33 -10.83 -9.77
C ILE A 255 1.90 -10.83 -9.19
N SER A 256 1.29 -12.01 -9.09
CA SER A 256 0.00 -12.21 -8.41
C SER A 256 0.16 -12.15 -6.88
N GLU A 257 -0.96 -12.03 -6.14
CA GLU A 257 -0.92 -12.07 -4.68
C GLU A 257 -0.40 -13.41 -4.16
N GLN A 258 -0.73 -14.53 -4.83
CA GLN A 258 -0.20 -15.85 -4.48
C GLN A 258 1.31 -15.93 -4.74
N ASP A 259 1.79 -15.40 -5.87
CA ASP A 259 3.22 -15.37 -6.16
C ASP A 259 3.97 -14.44 -5.20
N LYS A 260 3.32 -13.37 -4.72
CA LYS A 260 3.87 -12.49 -3.69
C LYS A 260 4.03 -13.23 -2.37
N ALA A 261 3.05 -14.02 -1.95
CA ALA A 261 3.16 -14.85 -0.75
C ALA A 261 4.29 -15.89 -0.88
N ASN A 262 4.36 -16.59 -2.02
CA ASN A 262 5.44 -17.53 -2.32
C ASN A 262 6.82 -16.85 -2.35
N PHE A 263 6.89 -15.63 -2.88
CA PHE A 263 8.10 -14.82 -2.91
C PHE A 263 8.56 -14.46 -1.49
N MET A 264 7.65 -13.92 -0.65
CA MET A 264 7.97 -13.52 0.73
C MET A 264 8.45 -14.70 1.59
N SER A 265 7.86 -15.90 1.38
CA SER A 265 8.28 -17.11 2.09
C SER A 265 9.59 -17.74 1.57
N SER A 266 10.14 -17.23 0.47
CA SER A 266 11.31 -17.82 -0.19
C SER A 266 12.60 -17.03 0.04
N ILE A 267 12.49 -15.72 0.15
CA ILE A 267 13.65 -14.82 0.24
C ILE A 267 14.21 -14.77 1.66
N ALA A 268 15.51 -14.63 1.79
CA ALA A 268 16.15 -14.48 3.09
C ALA A 268 15.90 -13.08 3.68
N ILE A 269 16.06 -12.04 2.86
CA ILE A 269 15.95 -10.66 3.30
C ILE A 269 15.02 -9.91 2.34
N TYR A 270 13.99 -9.27 2.87
CA TYR A 270 13.18 -8.29 2.14
C TYR A 270 13.73 -6.90 2.40
N VAL A 271 14.12 -6.17 1.34
CA VAL A 271 14.65 -4.81 1.44
C VAL A 271 13.62 -3.80 0.95
N ALA A 272 13.27 -2.86 1.81
CA ALA A 272 12.37 -1.75 1.52
C ALA A 272 13.14 -0.40 1.66
N PRO A 273 13.89 0.02 0.64
CA PRO A 273 14.78 1.17 0.72
C PRO A 273 14.07 2.48 0.35
N ASN A 274 12.81 2.62 0.71
CA ASN A 274 11.99 3.77 0.35
C ASN A 274 12.58 5.07 0.92
N THR A 275 12.55 6.14 0.13
CA THR A 275 13.09 7.45 0.53
C THR A 275 12.02 8.39 1.10
N GLY A 276 10.77 7.95 1.16
CA GLY A 276 9.64 8.70 1.73
C GLY A 276 8.31 8.41 1.03
N GLY A 277 7.28 9.16 1.43
CA GLY A 277 5.94 9.08 0.82
C GLY A 277 5.18 7.79 1.11
N GLU A 278 5.58 7.06 2.12
CA GLU A 278 4.83 5.93 2.68
C GLU A 278 4.01 6.39 3.88
N SER A 279 2.82 5.82 4.00
CA SER A 279 1.91 6.16 5.10
C SER A 279 1.87 5.11 6.20
N PHE A 280 2.04 3.84 5.83
CA PHE A 280 1.98 2.72 6.75
C PHE A 280 3.06 1.67 6.47
N GLY A 281 3.27 1.29 5.21
CA GLY A 281 4.23 0.25 4.84
C GLY A 281 3.64 -1.16 4.86
N ILE A 282 2.41 -1.35 4.36
CA ILE A 282 1.71 -2.64 4.34
C ILE A 282 2.58 -3.79 3.81
N ILE A 283 3.47 -3.51 2.87
CA ILE A 283 4.39 -4.48 2.28
C ILE A 283 5.38 -5.07 3.32
N LEU A 284 5.74 -4.31 4.36
CA LEU A 284 6.58 -4.80 5.45
C LEU A 284 5.82 -5.79 6.33
N ALA A 285 4.55 -5.49 6.63
CA ALA A 285 3.70 -6.41 7.37
C ALA A 285 3.49 -7.73 6.59
N GLU A 286 3.31 -7.64 5.27
CA GLU A 286 3.22 -8.79 4.37
C GLU A 286 4.53 -9.63 4.38
N ALA A 287 5.69 -8.97 4.34
CA ALA A 287 6.99 -9.62 4.38
C ALA A 287 7.25 -10.33 5.72
N LEU A 288 6.95 -9.66 6.84
CA LEU A 288 7.02 -10.26 8.19
C LEU A 288 6.10 -11.47 8.30
N ALA A 289 4.86 -11.37 7.81
CA ALA A 289 3.92 -12.48 7.83
C ALA A 289 4.37 -13.66 6.94
N GLY A 290 5.12 -13.39 5.85
CA GLY A 290 5.74 -14.39 5.00
C GLY A 290 7.01 -15.02 5.58
N GLY A 291 7.52 -14.50 6.72
CA GLY A 291 8.72 -15.00 7.39
C GLY A 291 10.04 -14.47 6.83
N ALA A 292 10.01 -13.47 5.94
CA ALA A 292 11.22 -12.82 5.46
C ALA A 292 11.83 -11.92 6.55
N CYS A 293 13.16 -11.91 6.67
CA CYS A 293 13.85 -10.89 7.47
C CYS A 293 13.70 -9.52 6.79
N VAL A 294 13.15 -8.53 7.50
CA VAL A 294 12.88 -7.21 6.93
C VAL A 294 14.00 -6.24 7.22
N VAL A 295 14.51 -5.58 6.17
CA VAL A 295 15.41 -4.43 6.24
C VAL A 295 14.73 -3.25 5.56
N ALA A 296 14.51 -2.17 6.30
CA ALA A 296 13.82 -1.00 5.79
C ALA A 296 14.57 0.29 6.12
N SER A 297 14.34 1.34 5.33
CA SER A 297 14.82 2.68 5.68
C SER A 297 14.11 3.22 6.93
N ASP A 298 14.76 4.09 7.67
CA ASP A 298 14.28 4.72 8.92
C ASP A 298 13.25 5.84 8.70
N ILE A 299 12.48 5.77 7.60
CA ILE A 299 11.37 6.71 7.40
C ILE A 299 10.28 6.48 8.45
N PRO A 300 9.58 7.53 8.94
CA PRO A 300 8.68 7.42 10.10
C PRO A 300 7.67 6.28 10.02
N ALA A 301 7.05 6.04 8.86
CA ALA A 301 6.06 4.98 8.70
C ALA A 301 6.65 3.56 8.85
N PHE A 302 7.91 3.37 8.47
CA PHE A 302 8.60 2.08 8.58
C PHE A 302 9.18 1.88 9.98
N ASP A 303 9.72 2.95 10.56
CA ASP A 303 10.21 2.94 11.94
C ASP A 303 9.09 2.59 12.92
N ASP A 304 7.93 3.25 12.79
CA ASP A 304 6.73 2.95 13.60
C ASP A 304 6.26 1.50 13.42
N LEU A 305 6.14 1.02 12.16
CA LEU A 305 5.65 -0.33 11.88
C LEU A 305 6.61 -1.41 12.39
N LEU A 306 7.91 -1.18 12.29
CA LEU A 306 8.94 -2.11 12.77
C LEU A 306 9.25 -1.96 14.26
N GLY A 307 8.45 -1.15 15.01
CA GLY A 307 8.63 -0.99 16.44
C GLY A 307 10.00 -0.43 16.81
N HIS A 308 10.48 0.56 16.05
CA HIS A 308 11.82 1.17 16.24
C HIS A 308 12.96 0.15 16.16
N GLY A 309 12.84 -0.81 15.26
CA GLY A 309 13.84 -1.86 15.04
C GLY A 309 13.62 -3.18 15.82
N GLU A 310 12.52 -3.31 16.56
CA GLU A 310 12.20 -4.55 17.28
C GLU A 310 11.81 -5.70 16.35
N PHE A 311 11.06 -5.41 15.27
CA PHE A 311 10.50 -6.41 14.36
C PHE A 311 11.22 -6.49 13.01
N GLY A 312 12.25 -5.68 12.78
CA GLY A 312 13.05 -5.68 11.57
C GLY A 312 14.21 -4.69 11.68
N ALA A 313 15.20 -4.82 10.84
CA ALA A 313 16.35 -3.94 10.86
C ALA A 313 16.08 -2.63 10.12
N LEU A 314 16.56 -1.52 10.69
CA LEU A 314 16.48 -0.20 10.08
C LEU A 314 17.85 0.25 9.58
N PHE A 315 17.88 1.00 8.49
CA PHE A 315 19.06 1.69 7.99
C PHE A 315 18.72 3.15 7.69
N VAL A 316 19.72 4.03 7.70
CA VAL A 316 19.56 5.46 7.40
C VAL A 316 19.07 5.64 5.98
N SER A 317 17.93 6.30 5.80
CA SER A 317 17.29 6.51 4.50
C SER A 317 18.27 7.15 3.51
N GLU A 318 18.28 6.65 2.28
CA GLU A 318 19.17 7.07 1.18
C GLU A 318 20.67 6.72 1.39
N ASP A 319 21.08 6.10 2.51
CA ASP A 319 22.46 5.66 2.73
C ASP A 319 22.67 4.20 2.29
N SER A 320 23.18 4.03 1.06
CA SER A 320 23.50 2.72 0.49
C SER A 320 24.60 1.97 1.25
N THR A 321 25.51 2.70 1.91
CA THR A 321 26.59 2.10 2.72
C THR A 321 26.05 1.52 4.01
N ASP A 322 25.12 2.22 4.65
CA ASP A 322 24.46 1.75 5.86
C ASP A 322 23.55 0.56 5.56
N LEU A 323 22.77 0.63 4.47
CA LEU A 323 21.99 -0.53 3.98
C LEU A 323 22.89 -1.76 3.78
N ALA A 324 24.05 -1.59 3.14
CA ALA A 324 24.97 -2.70 2.89
C ALA A 324 25.48 -3.32 4.18
N LYS A 325 25.83 -2.52 5.20
CA LYS A 325 26.27 -3.01 6.51
C LYS A 325 25.20 -3.82 7.20
N VAL A 326 23.96 -3.28 7.27
CA VAL A 326 22.82 -3.96 7.91
C VAL A 326 22.55 -5.31 7.23
N VAL A 327 22.52 -5.36 5.91
CA VAL A 327 22.31 -6.61 5.15
C VAL A 327 23.45 -7.61 5.41
N ILE A 328 24.71 -7.16 5.41
CA ILE A 328 25.87 -8.03 5.67
C ILE A 328 25.81 -8.62 7.08
N ASP A 329 25.45 -7.85 8.07
CA ASP A 329 25.38 -8.32 9.46
C ASP A 329 24.28 -9.38 9.62
N LEU A 330 23.12 -9.20 8.97
CA LEU A 330 22.05 -10.21 8.97
C LEU A 330 22.44 -11.48 8.22
N LEU A 331 23.16 -11.39 7.11
CA LEU A 331 23.64 -12.58 6.38
C LEU A 331 24.66 -13.38 7.22
N ARG A 332 25.47 -12.69 8.05
CA ARG A 332 26.38 -13.37 9.00
C ARG A 332 25.67 -14.15 10.09
N ASP A 333 24.56 -13.63 10.59
CA ASP A 333 23.81 -14.27 11.69
C ASP A 333 22.98 -15.47 11.23
N GLN A 334 22.65 -15.56 9.93
CA GLN A 334 21.99 -16.74 9.36
C GLN A 334 22.90 -17.98 9.31
N ASP A 335 24.21 -17.80 9.41
CA ASP A 335 25.19 -18.90 9.46
C ASP A 335 25.36 -19.49 10.87
N LYS A 336 24.65 -18.97 11.88
CA LYS A 336 24.61 -19.47 13.27
C LYS A 336 23.27 -20.13 13.60
#